data_688e2f54d5c69a5fc1c7e86f6c0d6ca4
#
_entry.id   688e2f54d5c69a5fc1c7e86f6c0d6ca4
#
_cell.length_a   1.000
_cell.length_b   1.000
_cell.length_c   1.000
_cell.angle_alpha   90.00
_cell.angle_beta   90.00
_cell.angle_gamma   90.00
#
_symmetry.space_group_name_H-M   'P 1'
#
loop_
_entity.id
_entity.type
_entity.pdbx_description
1 polymer ?
#
loop_
_entity_poly.entity_id
_entity_poly.type
_entity_poly.pdbx_seq_one_letter_code
_entity_poly.pdbx_strand_id
1 'polypeptide(L)'
;NFLLADEINRAPAKVQSALLQAMEEKHVTIGGTTFPLPSPFMVLATENPIEQEGTYPLPEAQLDRFFMKVLIDYPTADEEREILRRFNTISSDSIKQVISPEHVRERAGLVESIYINEKLLGYIVSVVAETRKPSRKELKKYIEYGASPRASIALMKASRCIAFMRGRGFVTPDDIKEIGADVLRHRIILSYEAEADGKSADDIVKLVFDSVEVP
;
A
#
# COMPACT_ATOMS: atom_id res chain seq x y z
N ASN A 1 -11.49 4.47 14.80
CA ASN A 1 -11.50 4.51 13.32
C ASN A 1 -10.13 4.24 12.71
N PHE A 2 -9.05 4.67 13.39
CA PHE A 2 -7.68 4.45 12.95
C PHE A 2 -6.93 3.65 14.00
N LEU A 3 -6.25 2.59 13.58
CA LEU A 3 -5.41 1.75 14.41
C LEU A 3 -3.98 1.81 13.89
N LEU A 4 -3.04 2.19 14.74
CA LEU A 4 -1.61 2.07 14.48
C LEU A 4 -1.12 0.76 15.13
N ALA A 5 -0.62 -0.16 14.32
CA ALA A 5 0.05 -1.38 14.74
C ALA A 5 1.56 -1.19 14.53
N ASP A 6 2.21 -0.63 15.55
CA ASP A 6 3.63 -0.35 15.49
C ASP A 6 4.43 -1.64 15.60
N GLU A 7 5.45 -1.81 14.73
CA GLU A 7 6.30 -3.00 14.63
C GLU A 7 5.48 -4.31 14.58
N ILE A 8 4.54 -4.40 13.64
CA ILE A 8 3.64 -5.56 13.49
C ILE A 8 4.40 -6.88 13.35
N ASN A 9 5.59 -6.85 12.79
CA ASN A 9 6.49 -8.01 12.66
C ASN A 9 7.04 -8.53 13.99
N ARG A 10 6.89 -7.81 15.11
CA ARG A 10 7.18 -8.29 16.47
C ARG A 10 5.98 -8.94 17.15
N ALA A 11 4.78 -8.76 16.61
CA ALA A 11 3.59 -9.37 17.16
C ALA A 11 3.54 -10.87 16.83
N PRO A 12 3.11 -11.74 17.78
CA PRO A 12 2.91 -13.17 17.50
C PRO A 12 1.92 -13.38 16.35
N ALA A 13 2.08 -14.47 15.58
CA ALA A 13 1.26 -14.78 14.41
C ALA A 13 -0.25 -14.77 14.67
N LYS A 14 -0.68 -15.14 15.89
CA LYS A 14 -2.10 -15.08 16.30
C LYS A 14 -2.64 -13.65 16.34
N VAL A 15 -1.83 -12.69 16.79
CA VAL A 15 -2.20 -11.27 16.87
C VAL A 15 -2.23 -10.68 15.45
N GLN A 16 -1.22 -10.99 14.63
CA GLN A 16 -1.18 -10.59 13.21
C GLN A 16 -2.44 -11.08 12.47
N SER A 17 -2.79 -12.37 12.63
CA SER A 17 -3.98 -12.96 12.00
C SER A 17 -5.28 -12.30 12.45
N ALA A 18 -5.44 -12.00 13.74
CA ALA A 18 -6.63 -11.32 14.27
C ALA A 18 -6.76 -9.90 13.71
N LEU A 19 -5.66 -9.17 13.59
CA LEU A 19 -5.65 -7.83 13.00
C LEU A 19 -6.05 -7.86 11.52
N LEU A 20 -5.48 -8.78 10.76
CA LEU A 20 -5.77 -8.94 9.33
C LEU A 20 -7.24 -9.36 9.08
N GLN A 21 -7.79 -10.22 9.95
CA GLN A 21 -9.20 -10.56 9.92
C GLN A 21 -10.07 -9.31 10.16
N ALA A 22 -9.77 -8.53 11.19
CA ALA A 22 -10.48 -7.29 11.48
C ALA A 22 -10.44 -6.29 10.31
N MET A 23 -9.29 -6.20 9.59
CA MET A 23 -9.15 -5.36 8.41
C MET A 23 -10.08 -5.78 7.26
N GLU A 24 -10.24 -7.08 7.05
CA GLU A 24 -11.00 -7.64 5.93
C GLU A 24 -12.50 -7.70 6.24
N GLU A 25 -12.86 -8.25 7.41
CA GLU A 25 -14.24 -8.52 7.79
C GLU A 25 -14.94 -7.33 8.45
N LYS A 26 -14.19 -6.28 8.83
CA LYS A 26 -14.71 -5.08 9.51
C LYS A 26 -15.47 -5.38 10.80
N HIS A 27 -15.11 -6.47 11.47
CA HIS A 27 -15.61 -6.82 12.80
C HIS A 27 -14.54 -7.55 13.60
N VAL A 28 -14.73 -7.61 14.92
CA VAL A 28 -13.91 -8.39 15.85
C VAL A 28 -14.79 -9.26 16.73
N THR A 29 -14.34 -10.47 17.05
CA THR A 29 -15.06 -11.38 17.95
C THR A 29 -14.28 -11.55 19.25
N ILE A 30 -14.92 -11.20 20.37
CA ILE A 30 -14.35 -11.28 21.71
C ILE A 30 -15.29 -12.08 22.61
N GLY A 31 -14.80 -13.17 23.20
CA GLY A 31 -15.60 -13.99 24.10
C GLY A 31 -16.87 -14.57 23.47
N GLY A 32 -16.85 -14.87 22.17
CA GLY A 32 -17.99 -15.38 21.42
C GLY A 32 -18.98 -14.32 20.93
N THR A 33 -18.77 -13.05 21.25
CA THR A 33 -19.60 -11.92 20.78
C THR A 33 -18.87 -11.16 19.66
N THR A 34 -19.57 -10.91 18.57
CA THR A 34 -19.03 -10.17 17.40
C THR A 34 -19.43 -8.70 17.46
N PHE A 35 -18.44 -7.83 17.35
CA PHE A 35 -18.59 -6.37 17.36
C PHE A 35 -18.20 -5.79 16.01
N PRO A 36 -19.08 -5.01 15.35
CA PRO A 36 -18.71 -4.32 14.11
C PRO A 36 -17.70 -3.21 14.40
N LEU A 37 -16.75 -3.02 13.49
CA LEU A 37 -15.82 -1.90 13.55
C LEU A 37 -16.44 -0.63 12.95
N PRO A 38 -16.07 0.55 13.44
CA PRO A 38 -16.61 1.81 12.93
C PRO A 38 -16.19 2.06 11.48
N SER A 39 -17.03 2.74 10.71
CA SER A 39 -16.69 3.21 9.36
C SER A 39 -16.38 4.71 9.37
N PRO A 40 -15.30 5.18 8.72
CA PRO A 40 -14.23 4.38 8.11
C PRO A 40 -13.37 3.68 9.16
N PHE A 41 -12.78 2.54 8.81
CA PHE A 41 -11.79 1.83 9.63
C PHE A 41 -10.53 1.59 8.82
N MET A 42 -9.38 2.03 9.33
CA MET A 42 -8.08 1.94 8.68
C MET A 42 -7.03 1.45 9.67
N VAL A 43 -6.17 0.56 9.21
CA VAL A 43 -4.99 0.10 9.94
C VAL A 43 -3.74 0.63 9.26
N LEU A 44 -2.88 1.24 10.05
CA LEU A 44 -1.52 1.60 9.70
C LEU A 44 -0.60 0.63 10.46
N ALA A 45 0.22 -0.12 9.74
CA ALA A 45 1.18 -1.01 10.36
C ALA A 45 2.59 -0.57 9.97
N THR A 46 3.52 -0.58 10.92
CA THR A 46 4.93 -0.31 10.65
C THR A 46 5.74 -1.59 10.73
N GLU A 47 6.80 -1.65 9.94
CA GLU A 47 7.85 -2.66 10.02
C GLU A 47 9.20 -1.95 10.12
N ASN A 48 10.05 -2.39 11.02
CA ASN A 48 11.44 -1.94 11.10
C ASN A 48 12.34 -2.99 10.43
N PRO A 49 12.91 -2.70 9.23
CA PRO A 49 13.72 -3.68 8.50
C PRO A 49 15.10 -3.93 9.13
N ILE A 50 15.56 -3.03 10.01
CA ILE A 50 16.91 -3.10 10.59
C ILE A 50 16.99 -4.16 11.70
N GLU A 51 15.91 -4.31 12.47
CA GLU A 51 15.84 -5.23 13.60
C GLU A 51 15.19 -6.55 13.15
N GLN A 52 16.03 -7.57 12.91
CA GLN A 52 15.58 -8.90 12.49
C GLN A 52 15.42 -9.88 13.66
N GLU A 53 16.12 -9.66 14.78
CA GLU A 53 16.09 -10.57 15.92
C GLU A 53 14.74 -10.47 16.68
N GLY A 54 14.10 -11.61 16.91
CA GLY A 54 12.79 -11.66 17.59
C GLY A 54 11.60 -11.24 16.73
N THR A 55 11.74 -11.19 15.41
CA THR A 55 10.64 -10.85 14.50
C THR A 55 9.94 -12.07 13.92
N TYR A 56 8.66 -11.92 13.62
CA TYR A 56 7.80 -12.86 12.91
C TYR A 56 7.38 -12.21 11.59
N PRO A 57 8.12 -12.43 10.49
CA PRO A 57 7.75 -11.80 9.21
C PRO A 57 6.32 -12.19 8.82
N LEU A 58 5.57 -11.23 8.30
CA LEU A 58 4.24 -11.51 7.79
C LEU A 58 4.38 -12.38 6.52
N PRO A 59 3.63 -13.50 6.44
CA PRO A 59 3.53 -14.25 5.19
C PRO A 59 3.04 -13.38 4.04
N GLU A 60 3.49 -13.65 2.84
CA GLU A 60 3.18 -12.86 1.63
C GLU A 60 1.67 -12.75 1.37
N ALA A 61 0.91 -13.83 1.61
CA ALA A 61 -0.55 -13.81 1.52
C ALA A 61 -1.22 -12.85 2.52
N GLN A 62 -0.52 -12.51 3.61
CA GLN A 62 -0.96 -11.53 4.60
C GLN A 62 -0.56 -10.11 4.19
N LEU A 63 0.66 -9.94 3.67
CA LEU A 63 1.11 -8.66 3.12
C LEU A 63 0.23 -8.18 1.96
N ASP A 64 -0.23 -9.08 1.09
CA ASP A 64 -1.13 -8.77 -0.02
C ASP A 64 -2.48 -8.14 0.40
N ARG A 65 -2.87 -8.27 1.68
CA ARG A 65 -4.09 -7.67 2.24
C ARG A 65 -3.94 -6.17 2.54
N PHE A 66 -2.72 -5.68 2.72
CA PHE A 66 -2.47 -4.25 2.87
C PHE A 66 -2.68 -3.53 1.54
N PHE A 67 -3.27 -2.35 1.60
CA PHE A 67 -3.60 -1.58 0.40
C PHE A 67 -2.36 -1.09 -0.34
N MET A 68 -1.39 -0.57 0.40
CA MET A 68 -0.09 -0.10 -0.11
C MET A 68 0.99 -0.27 0.94
N LYS A 69 2.25 -0.28 0.50
CA LYS A 69 3.46 -0.22 1.33
C LYS A 69 4.23 1.04 0.97
N VAL A 70 4.30 1.97 1.91
CA VAL A 70 5.04 3.24 1.78
C VAL A 70 6.42 3.04 2.38
N LEU A 71 7.46 3.47 1.67
CA LEU A 71 8.82 3.53 2.19
C LEU A 71 9.04 4.89 2.83
N ILE A 72 9.66 4.89 4.01
CA ILE A 72 10.03 6.09 4.74
C ILE A 72 11.53 6.06 4.91
N ASP A 73 12.21 7.02 4.30
CA ASP A 73 13.66 7.20 4.40
C ASP A 73 14.03 8.12 5.57
N TYR A 74 15.31 8.22 5.85
CA TYR A 74 15.85 9.20 6.79
C TYR A 74 15.54 10.63 6.31
N PRO A 75 15.27 11.56 7.25
CA PRO A 75 15.10 12.95 6.90
C PRO A 75 16.39 13.54 6.30
N THR A 76 16.23 14.50 5.41
CA THR A 76 17.35 15.33 4.94
C THR A 76 17.93 16.18 6.07
N ALA A 77 19.15 16.68 5.94
CA ALA A 77 19.77 17.53 6.95
C ALA A 77 18.94 18.78 7.29
N ASP A 78 18.18 19.32 6.33
CA ASP A 78 17.31 20.49 6.56
C ASP A 78 16.03 20.11 7.31
N GLU A 79 15.43 18.96 6.99
CA GLU A 79 14.29 18.42 7.73
C GLU A 79 14.68 18.02 9.15
N GLU A 80 15.88 17.45 9.35
CA GLU A 80 16.39 17.12 10.68
C GLU A 80 16.59 18.36 11.54
N ARG A 81 17.12 19.46 10.97
CA ARG A 81 17.19 20.76 11.66
C ARG A 81 15.81 21.27 12.05
N GLU A 82 14.80 21.08 11.19
CA GLU A 82 13.43 21.50 11.49
C GLU A 82 12.80 20.64 12.59
N ILE A 83 13.08 19.33 12.62
CA ILE A 83 12.69 18.43 13.71
C ILE A 83 13.24 18.93 15.04
N LEU A 84 14.54 19.27 15.10
CA LEU A 84 15.19 19.80 16.30
C LEU A 84 14.56 21.11 16.77
N ARG A 85 14.21 22.03 15.87
CA ARG A 85 13.53 23.28 16.20
C ARG A 85 12.16 23.07 16.81
N ARG A 86 11.41 22.07 16.31
CA ARG A 86 10.03 21.79 16.75
C ARG A 86 9.95 20.90 17.97
N PHE A 87 10.99 20.16 18.30
CA PHE A 87 10.96 19.11 19.33
C PHE A 87 10.37 19.59 20.68
N ASN A 88 10.70 20.82 21.09
CA ASN A 88 10.21 21.41 22.35
C ASN A 88 8.93 22.24 22.18
N THR A 89 8.39 22.41 20.98
CA THR A 89 7.25 23.31 20.71
C THR A 89 5.98 22.58 20.30
N ILE A 90 6.07 21.28 19.96
CA ILE A 90 4.92 20.47 19.58
C ILE A 90 4.25 19.98 20.87
N SER A 91 3.05 20.50 21.16
CA SER A 91 2.17 19.95 22.19
C SER A 91 0.95 19.29 21.53
N SER A 92 0.42 18.24 22.16
CA SER A 92 -0.81 17.58 21.72
C SER A 92 -2.01 18.52 21.63
N ASP A 93 -2.00 19.61 22.42
CA ASP A 93 -3.06 20.62 22.48
C ASP A 93 -3.13 21.51 21.23
N SER A 94 -2.10 21.45 20.36
CA SER A 94 -2.09 22.17 19.07
C SER A 94 -2.87 21.49 17.96
N ILE A 95 -3.29 20.24 18.15
CA ILE A 95 -4.00 19.45 17.14
C ILE A 95 -5.49 19.79 17.16
N LYS A 96 -5.99 20.33 16.05
CA LYS A 96 -7.42 20.66 15.88
C LYS A 96 -8.08 19.68 14.92
N GLN A 97 -9.35 19.37 15.19
CA GLN A 97 -10.15 18.59 14.25
C GLN A 97 -10.34 19.39 12.94
N VAL A 98 -9.94 18.79 11.82
CA VAL A 98 -10.06 19.39 10.47
C VAL A 98 -11.21 18.78 9.69
N ILE A 99 -11.52 17.50 9.93
CA ILE A 99 -12.53 16.74 9.18
C ILE A 99 -13.23 15.75 10.12
N SER A 100 -14.50 15.44 9.84
CA SER A 100 -15.25 14.40 10.57
C SER A 100 -15.24 13.07 9.81
N PRO A 101 -15.53 11.93 10.48
CA PRO A 101 -15.69 10.64 9.83
C PRO A 101 -16.77 10.65 8.74
N GLU A 102 -17.83 11.44 8.90
CA GLU A 102 -18.92 11.63 7.93
C GLU A 102 -18.38 12.20 6.63
N HIS A 103 -17.61 13.28 6.72
CA HIS A 103 -16.98 13.92 5.55
C HIS A 103 -16.00 12.98 4.85
N VAL A 104 -15.30 12.09 5.59
CA VAL A 104 -14.43 11.08 4.96
C VAL A 104 -15.27 10.09 4.14
N ARG A 105 -16.42 9.62 4.68
CA ARG A 105 -17.32 8.71 3.95
C ARG A 105 -17.91 9.35 2.69
N GLU A 106 -18.35 10.61 2.79
CA GLU A 106 -18.87 11.36 1.63
C GLU A 106 -17.81 11.46 0.52
N ARG A 107 -16.57 11.81 0.87
CA ARG A 107 -15.47 11.89 -0.10
C ARG A 107 -15.10 10.54 -0.69
N ALA A 108 -15.15 9.47 0.11
CA ALA A 108 -14.94 8.11 -0.41
C ALA A 108 -15.95 7.76 -1.51
N GLY A 109 -17.23 8.14 -1.35
CA GLY A 109 -18.24 8.00 -2.39
C GLY A 109 -17.93 8.81 -3.66
N LEU A 110 -17.38 10.01 -3.51
CA LEU A 110 -16.94 10.82 -4.66
C LEU A 110 -15.74 10.17 -5.39
N VAL A 111 -14.79 9.61 -4.66
CA VAL A 111 -13.66 8.88 -5.25
C VAL A 111 -14.15 7.67 -6.06
N GLU A 112 -15.14 6.94 -5.58
CA GLU A 112 -15.73 5.81 -6.31
C GLU A 112 -16.41 6.25 -7.63
N SER A 113 -16.92 7.46 -7.70
CA SER A 113 -17.54 8.02 -8.91
C SER A 113 -16.54 8.53 -9.96
N ILE A 114 -15.24 8.63 -9.63
CA ILE A 114 -14.21 9.02 -10.60
C ILE A 114 -14.17 8.03 -11.76
N TYR A 115 -14.33 8.56 -12.97
CA TYR A 115 -14.37 7.75 -14.19
C TYR A 115 -13.01 7.12 -14.50
N ILE A 116 -13.03 5.85 -14.89
CA ILE A 116 -11.88 5.15 -15.44
C ILE A 116 -12.31 4.50 -16.76
N ASN A 117 -11.53 4.72 -17.82
CA ASN A 117 -11.79 4.19 -19.15
C ASN A 117 -11.48 2.67 -19.18
N GLU A 118 -12.23 1.91 -19.98
CA GLU A 118 -12.01 0.47 -20.20
C GLU A 118 -10.58 0.15 -20.67
N LYS A 119 -9.98 0.99 -21.51
CA LYS A 119 -8.57 0.82 -21.93
C LYS A 119 -7.60 0.92 -20.74
N LEU A 120 -7.87 1.81 -19.77
CA LEU A 120 -7.06 1.93 -18.55
C LEU A 120 -7.29 0.76 -17.60
N LEU A 121 -8.50 0.19 -17.52
CA LEU A 121 -8.74 -1.05 -16.81
C LEU A 121 -7.95 -2.20 -17.45
N GLY A 122 -7.96 -2.30 -18.78
CA GLY A 122 -7.12 -3.23 -19.53
C GLY A 122 -5.62 -3.05 -19.25
N TYR A 123 -5.16 -1.79 -19.19
CA TYR A 123 -3.78 -1.46 -18.86
C TYR A 123 -3.38 -1.93 -17.45
N ILE A 124 -4.20 -1.65 -16.43
CA ILE A 124 -3.99 -2.15 -15.06
C ILE A 124 -3.88 -3.68 -15.04
N VAL A 125 -4.79 -4.38 -15.73
CA VAL A 125 -4.76 -5.84 -15.81
C VAL A 125 -3.49 -6.33 -16.50
N SER A 126 -3.06 -5.67 -17.58
CA SER A 126 -1.83 -6.00 -18.31
C SER A 126 -0.58 -5.81 -17.45
N VAL A 127 -0.50 -4.70 -16.69
CA VAL A 127 0.60 -4.44 -15.74
C VAL A 127 0.68 -5.56 -14.69
N VAL A 128 -0.45 -5.93 -14.08
CA VAL A 128 -0.47 -7.01 -13.08
C VAL A 128 -0.21 -8.39 -13.72
N ALA A 129 -0.70 -8.66 -14.93
CA ALA A 129 -0.43 -9.90 -15.66
C ALA A 129 1.06 -10.02 -16.02
N GLU A 130 1.73 -8.91 -16.38
CA GLU A 130 3.16 -8.88 -16.68
C GLU A 130 4.01 -9.31 -15.46
N THR A 131 3.56 -9.03 -14.22
CA THR A 131 4.25 -9.57 -13.03
C THR A 131 4.17 -11.08 -12.91
N ARG A 132 3.11 -11.72 -13.44
CA ARG A 132 2.87 -13.19 -13.35
C ARG A 132 3.47 -13.98 -14.50
N LYS A 133 3.43 -13.38 -15.69
CA LYS A 133 3.93 -13.98 -16.93
C LYS A 133 4.74 -12.93 -17.69
N PRO A 134 5.92 -12.58 -17.19
CA PRO A 134 6.74 -11.57 -17.81
C PRO A 134 7.05 -11.85 -19.27
N SER A 135 6.91 -10.85 -20.14
CA SER A 135 7.27 -10.93 -21.56
C SER A 135 8.77 -10.87 -21.75
N ARG A 136 9.44 -10.01 -20.99
CA ARG A 136 10.90 -9.79 -21.07
C ARG A 136 11.67 -10.87 -20.29
N LYS A 137 12.78 -11.35 -20.87
CA LYS A 137 13.67 -12.34 -20.21
C LYS A 137 14.22 -11.86 -18.88
N GLU A 138 14.53 -10.57 -18.79
CA GLU A 138 15.04 -9.93 -17.59
C GLU A 138 14.03 -10.01 -16.43
N LEU A 139 12.77 -9.66 -16.65
CA LEU A 139 11.72 -9.78 -15.66
C LEU A 139 11.46 -11.23 -15.23
N LYS A 140 11.55 -12.18 -16.19
CA LYS A 140 11.46 -13.62 -15.87
C LYS A 140 12.55 -14.11 -14.93
N LYS A 141 13.76 -13.50 -15.01
CA LYS A 141 14.88 -13.81 -14.14
C LYS A 141 14.63 -13.29 -12.72
N TYR A 142 13.99 -12.11 -12.59
CA TYR A 142 13.91 -11.39 -11.32
C TYR A 142 12.64 -11.60 -10.52
N ILE A 143 11.56 -12.08 -11.12
CA ILE A 143 10.29 -12.31 -10.44
C ILE A 143 10.09 -13.80 -10.18
N GLU A 144 10.01 -14.18 -8.90
CA GLU A 144 9.66 -15.54 -8.49
C GLU A 144 8.13 -15.71 -8.47
N TYR A 145 7.42 -14.79 -7.83
CA TYR A 145 5.96 -14.76 -7.80
C TYR A 145 5.42 -13.37 -8.10
N GLY A 146 4.44 -13.31 -8.99
CA GLY A 146 3.76 -12.07 -9.37
C GLY A 146 2.56 -11.74 -8.49
N ALA A 147 2.07 -10.52 -8.61
CA ALA A 147 1.01 -9.96 -7.80
C ALA A 147 -0.37 -10.61 -8.03
N SER A 148 -1.18 -10.71 -7.00
CA SER A 148 -2.55 -11.26 -7.03
C SER A 148 -3.55 -10.31 -7.71
N PRO A 149 -4.81 -10.72 -7.98
CA PRO A 149 -5.86 -9.82 -8.47
C PRO A 149 -6.18 -8.65 -7.53
N ARG A 150 -5.83 -8.76 -6.23
CA ARG A 150 -5.94 -7.65 -5.28
C ARG A 150 -5.10 -6.44 -5.72
N ALA A 151 -3.98 -6.67 -6.38
CA ALA A 151 -3.15 -5.60 -6.95
C ALA A 151 -3.90 -4.77 -8.00
N SER A 152 -4.65 -5.42 -8.90
CA SER A 152 -5.45 -4.70 -9.91
C SER A 152 -6.53 -3.84 -9.26
N ILE A 153 -7.21 -4.37 -8.23
CA ILE A 153 -8.22 -3.63 -7.47
C ILE A 153 -7.58 -2.44 -6.72
N ALA A 154 -6.42 -2.66 -6.11
CA ALA A 154 -5.70 -1.61 -5.38
C ALA A 154 -5.21 -0.51 -6.32
N LEU A 155 -4.62 -0.84 -7.48
CA LEU A 155 -4.20 0.13 -8.50
C LEU A 155 -5.39 0.97 -8.99
N MET A 156 -6.52 0.34 -9.31
CA MET A 156 -7.73 1.04 -9.74
C MET A 156 -8.23 2.02 -8.67
N LYS A 157 -8.33 1.58 -7.42
CA LYS A 157 -8.80 2.43 -6.32
C LYS A 157 -7.82 3.57 -6.01
N ALA A 158 -6.52 3.28 -5.96
CA ALA A 158 -5.49 4.26 -5.66
C ALA A 158 -5.38 5.32 -6.77
N SER A 159 -5.44 4.93 -8.05
CA SER A 159 -5.42 5.89 -9.16
C SER A 159 -6.64 6.81 -9.17
N ARG A 160 -7.83 6.33 -8.78
CA ARG A 160 -9.00 7.20 -8.56
C ARG A 160 -8.77 8.21 -7.44
N CYS A 161 -8.12 7.80 -6.33
CA CYS A 161 -7.76 8.71 -5.25
C CYS A 161 -6.80 9.82 -5.74
N ILE A 162 -5.76 9.46 -6.52
CA ILE A 162 -4.83 10.44 -7.10
C ILE A 162 -5.57 11.44 -8.01
N ALA A 163 -6.44 10.95 -8.91
CA ALA A 163 -7.24 11.81 -9.77
C ALA A 163 -8.13 12.77 -8.97
N PHE A 164 -8.79 12.26 -7.92
CA PHE A 164 -9.62 13.07 -7.02
C PHE A 164 -8.81 14.16 -6.30
N MET A 165 -7.66 13.81 -5.72
CA MET A 165 -6.78 14.77 -5.03
C MET A 165 -6.26 15.86 -5.98
N ARG A 166 -6.16 15.56 -7.27
CA ARG A 166 -5.81 16.51 -8.34
C ARG A 166 -7.01 17.28 -8.90
N GLY A 167 -8.18 17.14 -8.32
CA GLY A 167 -9.42 17.82 -8.75
C GLY A 167 -9.95 17.34 -10.11
N ARG A 168 -9.59 16.12 -10.56
CA ARG A 168 -10.03 15.56 -11.83
C ARG A 168 -11.15 14.54 -11.63
N GLY A 169 -12.12 14.50 -12.54
CA GLY A 169 -13.20 13.53 -12.57
C GLY A 169 -12.86 12.23 -13.31
N PHE A 170 -11.62 12.04 -13.75
CA PHE A 170 -11.17 10.87 -14.51
C PHE A 170 -9.71 10.52 -14.22
N VAL A 171 -9.40 9.23 -14.36
CA VAL A 171 -8.05 8.66 -14.18
C VAL A 171 -7.24 8.80 -15.48
N THR A 172 -5.93 9.01 -15.35
CA THR A 172 -4.94 9.01 -16.43
C THR A 172 -3.93 7.88 -16.23
N PRO A 173 -3.17 7.48 -17.27
CA PRO A 173 -2.08 6.52 -17.11
C PRO A 173 -1.03 6.93 -16.07
N ASP A 174 -0.76 8.23 -15.95
CA ASP A 174 0.22 8.75 -15.00
C ASP A 174 -0.21 8.54 -13.55
N ASP A 175 -1.50 8.61 -13.25
CA ASP A 175 -2.02 8.31 -11.89
C ASP A 175 -1.76 6.85 -11.50
N ILE A 176 -1.86 5.93 -12.47
CA ILE A 176 -1.59 4.50 -12.25
C ILE A 176 -0.09 4.27 -12.04
N LYS A 177 0.77 4.93 -12.83
CA LYS A 177 2.22 4.80 -12.73
C LYS A 177 2.74 5.38 -11.41
N GLU A 178 2.24 6.53 -11.00
CA GLU A 178 2.66 7.23 -9.78
C GLU A 178 2.49 6.37 -8.54
N ILE A 179 1.33 5.72 -8.39
CA ILE A 179 1.04 4.89 -7.22
C ILE A 179 1.51 3.44 -7.38
N GLY A 180 2.03 3.11 -8.55
CA GLY A 180 2.35 1.75 -8.94
C GLY A 180 3.33 1.05 -8.00
N ALA A 181 4.41 1.73 -7.60
CA ALA A 181 5.41 1.18 -6.70
C ALA A 181 4.83 0.89 -5.31
N ASP A 182 4.08 1.84 -4.73
CA ASP A 182 3.48 1.67 -3.40
C ASP A 182 2.47 0.54 -3.34
N VAL A 183 1.76 0.28 -4.44
CA VAL A 183 0.78 -0.80 -4.53
C VAL A 183 1.43 -2.15 -4.83
N LEU A 184 2.50 -2.20 -5.63
CA LEU A 184 3.05 -3.46 -6.16
C LEU A 184 4.26 -3.98 -5.39
N ARG A 185 5.09 -3.11 -4.75
CA ARG A 185 6.38 -3.53 -4.16
C ARG A 185 6.29 -4.65 -3.13
N HIS A 186 5.20 -4.75 -2.39
CA HIS A 186 4.97 -5.79 -1.38
C HIS A 186 4.16 -6.98 -1.89
N ARG A 187 3.85 -7.00 -3.19
CA ARG A 187 3.07 -8.04 -3.87
C ARG A 187 3.86 -8.83 -4.90
N ILE A 188 5.06 -8.35 -5.21
CA ILE A 188 5.99 -9.03 -6.13
C ILE A 188 7.08 -9.64 -5.28
N ILE A 189 7.25 -10.96 -5.40
CA ILE A 189 8.32 -11.69 -4.72
C ILE A 189 9.49 -11.79 -5.67
N LEU A 190 10.61 -11.26 -5.24
CA LEU A 190 11.83 -11.26 -6.01
C LEU A 190 12.51 -12.62 -5.96
N SER A 191 13.18 -13.00 -7.05
CA SER A 191 14.04 -14.17 -7.08
C SER A 191 15.36 -13.89 -6.38
N TYR A 192 16.07 -14.96 -6.04
CA TYR A 192 17.42 -14.86 -5.50
C TYR A 192 18.40 -14.12 -6.44
N GLU A 193 18.21 -14.28 -7.76
CA GLU A 193 19.01 -13.57 -8.75
C GLU A 193 18.78 -12.05 -8.73
N ALA A 194 17.57 -11.59 -8.44
CA ALA A 194 17.30 -10.17 -8.28
C ALA A 194 18.07 -9.60 -7.08
N GLU A 195 18.05 -10.30 -5.96
CA GLU A 195 18.80 -9.91 -4.76
C GLU A 195 20.31 -9.90 -5.01
N ALA A 196 20.83 -10.94 -5.68
CA ALA A 196 22.25 -11.04 -6.03
C ALA A 196 22.70 -9.91 -6.98
N ASP A 197 21.84 -9.49 -7.91
CA ASP A 197 22.08 -8.37 -8.83
C ASP A 197 21.76 -6.98 -8.19
N GLY A 198 21.40 -6.93 -6.91
CA GLY A 198 21.11 -5.70 -6.16
C GLY A 198 19.86 -4.96 -6.65
N LYS A 199 18.88 -5.68 -7.21
CA LYS A 199 17.62 -5.12 -7.71
C LYS A 199 16.61 -4.99 -6.57
N SER A 200 16.04 -3.81 -6.44
CA SER A 200 14.92 -3.56 -5.52
C SER A 200 13.57 -3.93 -6.16
N ALA A 201 12.54 -4.11 -5.32
CA ALA A 201 11.17 -4.28 -5.82
C ALA A 201 10.70 -3.09 -6.67
N ASP A 202 11.11 -1.88 -6.35
CA ASP A 202 10.77 -0.67 -7.11
C ASP A 202 11.43 -0.67 -8.51
N ASP A 203 12.67 -1.16 -8.63
CA ASP A 203 13.32 -1.33 -9.93
C ASP A 203 12.54 -2.31 -10.81
N ILE A 204 12.06 -3.41 -10.22
CA ILE A 204 11.27 -4.40 -10.94
C ILE A 204 9.90 -3.86 -11.33
N VAL A 205 9.23 -3.11 -10.44
CA VAL A 205 7.95 -2.45 -10.75
C VAL A 205 8.12 -1.48 -11.92
N LYS A 206 9.21 -0.69 -11.94
CA LYS A 206 9.52 0.20 -13.06
C LYS A 206 9.68 -0.58 -14.37
N LEU A 207 10.45 -1.67 -14.37
CA LEU A 207 10.62 -2.52 -15.56
C LEU A 207 9.29 -3.14 -16.01
N VAL A 208 8.39 -3.50 -15.10
CA VAL A 208 7.04 -3.99 -15.43
C VAL A 208 6.25 -2.90 -16.17
N PHE A 209 6.21 -1.67 -15.66
CA PHE A 209 5.53 -0.56 -16.32
C PHE A 209 6.14 -0.23 -17.70
N ASP A 210 7.47 -0.31 -17.84
CA ASP A 210 8.18 -0.08 -19.09
C ASP A 210 7.97 -1.21 -20.12
N SER A 211 7.42 -2.34 -19.71
CA SER A 211 7.14 -3.50 -20.56
C SER A 211 5.72 -3.50 -21.12
N VAL A 212 4.82 -2.69 -20.57
CA VAL A 212 3.40 -2.65 -20.94
C VAL A 212 3.10 -1.36 -21.70
N GLU A 213 2.51 -1.51 -22.87
CA GLU A 213 2.12 -0.36 -23.71
C GLU A 213 1.02 0.46 -23.01
N VAL A 214 1.21 1.77 -23.04
CA VAL A 214 0.25 2.74 -22.49
C VAL A 214 -0.83 2.98 -23.53
N PRO A 215 -2.13 2.89 -23.18
CA PRO A 215 -3.23 3.05 -24.13
C PRO A 215 -3.45 4.51 -24.56
#